data_16da4cd851f1fd4d05901a12abd35c39
#
_entry.id   16da4cd851f1fd4d05901a12abd35c39
#
_cell.length_a   1.000
_cell.length_b   1.000
_cell.length_c   1.000
_cell.angle_alpha   90.00
_cell.angle_beta   90.00
_cell.angle_gamma   90.00
#
_symmetry.space_group_name_H-M   'P 1'
#
loop_
_entity.id
_entity.type
_entity.pdbx_description
1 polymer ?
#
loop_
_entity_poly.entity_id
_entity_poly.type
_entity_poly.pdbx_seq_one_letter_code
_entity_poly.pdbx_strand_id
1 'polypeptide(L)'
;MLMSFILWLDRIFPAVTIAGLAAELVIILAHYFIFGPSHPELRKEKNNIHRFNICERGIHIITLASFVILAVTGFLAAVFYDGLTGWMRAVHIVSAPVFAASLFFVALTWAQDCCFAKYDLQWAIACGGYFGGDDPPAGRFNAGQKGFFWVIVILALCCMVSGVGMACWLFGSILQQISFQVHRYVSLFMLMVVTAHIYLGTFANPGTWQIILSGYVSFPWAKHHHSVWCEKIDKSSKAH
;
A
#
# COMPACT_ATOMS: atom_id res chain seq x y z
N MET A 1 10.48 -34.47 -4.24
CA MET A 1 9.18 -33.82 -3.98
C MET A 1 9.32 -32.31 -3.79
N LEU A 2 10.11 -31.80 -2.84
CA LEU A 2 10.28 -30.36 -2.62
C LEU A 2 10.83 -29.62 -3.87
N MET A 3 11.90 -30.12 -4.48
CA MET A 3 12.47 -29.52 -5.69
C MET A 3 11.49 -29.49 -6.86
N SER A 4 10.74 -30.54 -7.07
CA SER A 4 9.69 -30.59 -8.12
C SER A 4 8.59 -29.55 -7.90
N PHE A 5 8.22 -29.30 -6.64
CA PHE A 5 7.26 -28.26 -6.26
C PHE A 5 7.82 -26.85 -6.50
N ILE A 6 9.10 -26.59 -6.14
CA ILE A 6 9.77 -25.32 -6.38
C ILE A 6 9.83 -25.01 -7.88
N LEU A 7 10.22 -25.98 -8.72
CA LEU A 7 10.26 -25.82 -10.17
C LEU A 7 8.87 -25.61 -10.78
N TRP A 8 7.84 -26.21 -10.20
CA TRP A 8 6.45 -25.97 -10.63
C TRP A 8 6.02 -24.53 -10.31
N LEU A 9 6.28 -24.02 -9.09
CA LEU A 9 6.03 -22.63 -8.70
C LEU A 9 6.75 -21.67 -9.64
N ASP A 10 7.99 -21.98 -10.01
CA ASP A 10 8.78 -21.20 -10.95
C ASP A 10 8.11 -21.07 -12.32
N ARG A 11 7.67 -22.18 -12.85
CA ARG A 11 7.03 -22.25 -14.17
C ARG A 11 5.71 -21.47 -14.24
N ILE A 12 4.89 -21.53 -13.17
CA ILE A 12 3.57 -20.89 -13.20
C ILE A 12 3.60 -19.41 -12.82
N PHE A 13 4.69 -18.91 -12.23
CA PHE A 13 4.75 -17.56 -11.68
C PHE A 13 4.40 -16.45 -12.70
N PRO A 14 4.92 -16.44 -13.94
CA PRO A 14 4.54 -15.41 -14.92
C PRO A 14 3.03 -15.41 -15.21
N ALA A 15 2.45 -16.59 -15.38
CA ALA A 15 1.02 -16.73 -15.64
C ALA A 15 0.18 -16.26 -14.44
N VAL A 16 0.58 -16.62 -13.21
CA VAL A 16 -0.08 -16.16 -11.97
C VAL A 16 0.02 -14.65 -11.83
N THR A 17 1.18 -14.06 -12.17
CA THR A 17 1.38 -12.61 -12.14
C THR A 17 0.44 -11.89 -13.10
N ILE A 18 0.41 -12.32 -14.36
CA ILE A 18 -0.45 -11.69 -15.38
C ILE A 18 -1.93 -11.88 -15.03
N ALA A 19 -2.33 -13.10 -14.66
CA ALA A 19 -3.72 -13.40 -14.32
C ALA A 19 -4.18 -12.64 -13.07
N GLY A 20 -3.33 -12.56 -12.02
CA GLY A 20 -3.64 -11.82 -10.81
C GLY A 20 -3.84 -10.32 -11.05
N LEU A 21 -2.90 -9.69 -11.76
CA LEU A 21 -3.00 -8.26 -12.08
C LEU A 21 -4.16 -7.96 -13.05
N ALA A 22 -4.44 -8.85 -14.00
CA ALA A 22 -5.59 -8.71 -14.89
C ALA A 22 -6.92 -8.83 -14.12
N ALA A 23 -7.04 -9.80 -13.22
CA ALA A 23 -8.21 -9.97 -12.38
C ALA A 23 -8.43 -8.75 -11.46
N GLU A 24 -7.37 -8.23 -10.85
CA GLU A 24 -7.41 -7.02 -10.04
C GLU A 24 -7.88 -5.81 -10.86
N LEU A 25 -7.34 -5.62 -12.06
CA LEU A 25 -7.77 -4.54 -12.95
C LEU A 25 -9.26 -4.66 -13.31
N VAL A 26 -9.76 -5.86 -13.59
CA VAL A 26 -11.18 -6.10 -13.85
C VAL A 26 -12.03 -5.72 -12.63
N ILE A 27 -11.60 -6.11 -11.41
CA ILE A 27 -12.30 -5.76 -10.17
C ILE A 27 -12.33 -4.24 -9.97
N ILE A 28 -11.19 -3.55 -10.16
CA ILE A 28 -11.09 -2.10 -10.03
C ILE A 28 -12.01 -1.40 -11.04
N LEU A 29 -11.99 -1.80 -12.30
CA LEU A 29 -12.83 -1.23 -13.34
C LEU A 29 -14.33 -1.50 -13.05
N ALA A 30 -14.67 -2.73 -12.68
CA ALA A 30 -16.06 -3.07 -12.31
C ALA A 30 -16.54 -2.21 -11.14
N HIS A 31 -15.75 -2.06 -10.07
CA HIS A 31 -16.08 -1.20 -8.95
C HIS A 31 -16.28 0.25 -9.40
N TYR A 32 -15.36 0.79 -10.19
CA TYR A 32 -15.42 2.18 -10.66
C TYR A 32 -16.66 2.44 -11.52
N PHE A 33 -17.02 1.53 -12.44
CA PHE A 33 -18.18 1.72 -13.33
C PHE A 33 -19.53 1.44 -12.64
N ILE A 34 -19.56 0.58 -11.61
CA ILE A 34 -20.79 0.24 -10.90
C ILE A 34 -21.11 1.29 -9.81
N PHE A 35 -20.11 1.66 -8.99
CA PHE A 35 -20.31 2.51 -7.82
C PHE A 35 -19.83 3.96 -8.04
N GLY A 36 -18.86 4.16 -8.93
CA GLY A 36 -18.28 5.48 -9.21
C GLY A 36 -17.38 5.99 -8.08
N PRO A 37 -16.92 7.26 -8.19
CA PRO A 37 -16.14 7.92 -7.16
C PRO A 37 -17.04 8.38 -6.00
N SER A 38 -16.55 8.18 -4.76
CA SER A 38 -17.22 8.66 -3.56
C SER A 38 -17.06 10.18 -3.43
N HIS A 39 -18.19 10.91 -3.26
CA HIS A 39 -18.24 12.35 -2.95
C HIS A 39 -17.30 13.26 -3.77
N PRO A 40 -17.39 13.23 -5.12
CA PRO A 40 -16.47 14.00 -5.97
C PRO A 40 -16.60 15.53 -5.77
N GLU A 41 -17.73 16.02 -5.23
CA GLU A 41 -17.98 17.41 -4.88
C GLU A 41 -17.04 17.92 -3.79
N LEU A 42 -16.62 17.09 -2.84
CA LEU A 42 -15.74 17.48 -1.73
C LEU A 42 -14.33 17.86 -2.20
N ARG A 43 -13.92 17.48 -3.40
CA ARG A 43 -12.65 17.88 -4.01
C ARG A 43 -12.53 19.39 -4.24
N LYS A 44 -13.63 20.07 -4.44
CA LYS A 44 -13.67 21.51 -4.79
C LYS A 44 -13.58 22.42 -3.57
N GLU A 45 -13.72 21.87 -2.38
CA GLU A 45 -13.71 22.62 -1.13
C GLU A 45 -12.29 23.10 -0.75
N LYS A 46 -12.23 24.27 -0.08
CA LYS A 46 -10.97 24.85 0.35
C LYS A 46 -10.29 24.02 1.43
N ASN A 47 -9.05 23.60 1.18
CA ASN A 47 -8.23 22.84 2.11
C ASN A 47 -7.68 23.76 3.22
N ASN A 48 -8.13 23.61 4.45
CA ASN A 48 -7.82 24.45 5.60
C ASN A 48 -7.42 23.68 6.87
N ILE A 49 -7.57 22.34 6.88
CA ILE A 49 -7.19 21.50 8.02
C ILE A 49 -5.88 20.80 7.72
N HIS A 50 -4.87 21.02 8.58
CA HIS A 50 -3.58 20.34 8.47
C HIS A 50 -3.70 18.86 8.88
N ARG A 51 -3.30 17.96 8.02
CA ARG A 51 -3.37 16.51 8.23
C ARG A 51 -1.99 15.84 8.28
N PHE A 52 -1.11 16.17 7.34
CA PHE A 52 0.24 15.61 7.27
C PHE A 52 1.30 16.70 7.19
N ASN A 53 2.31 16.60 8.04
CA ASN A 53 3.46 17.49 8.01
C ASN A 53 4.42 17.16 6.85
N ILE A 54 5.41 18.01 6.64
CA ILE A 54 6.35 17.88 5.51
C ILE A 54 7.18 16.58 5.60
N CYS A 55 7.55 16.16 6.81
CA CYS A 55 8.32 14.93 7.02
C CYS A 55 7.49 13.70 6.67
N GLU A 56 6.24 13.61 7.14
CA GLU A 56 5.30 12.51 6.84
C GLU A 56 5.11 12.36 5.33
N ARG A 57 4.93 13.48 4.63
CA ARG A 57 4.76 13.50 3.17
C ARG A 57 6.04 13.09 2.44
N GLY A 58 7.19 13.62 2.87
CA GLY A 58 8.49 13.29 2.30
C GLY A 58 8.82 11.81 2.42
N ILE A 59 8.63 11.24 3.61
CA ILE A 59 8.84 9.81 3.84
C ILE A 59 7.90 8.97 2.96
N HIS A 60 6.62 9.34 2.86
CA HIS A 60 5.67 8.64 2.01
C HIS A 60 6.08 8.69 0.52
N ILE A 61 6.54 9.84 0.02
CA ILE A 61 7.00 9.99 -1.37
C ILE A 61 8.25 9.14 -1.64
N ILE A 62 9.22 9.11 -0.69
CA ILE A 62 10.41 8.26 -0.81
C ILE A 62 10.02 6.78 -0.83
N THR A 63 9.10 6.37 0.05
CA THR A 63 8.59 5.00 0.08
C THR A 63 7.91 4.64 -1.24
N LEU A 64 7.05 5.52 -1.77
CA LEU A 64 6.39 5.32 -3.05
C LEU A 64 7.39 5.21 -4.21
N ALA A 65 8.35 6.15 -4.30
CA ALA A 65 9.33 6.17 -5.39
C ALA A 65 10.21 4.92 -5.39
N SER A 66 10.75 4.54 -4.23
CA SER A 66 11.55 3.32 -4.10
C SER A 66 10.74 2.05 -4.34
N PHE A 67 9.48 1.98 -3.89
CA PHE A 67 8.57 0.88 -4.20
C PHE A 67 8.32 0.75 -5.72
N VAL A 68 8.03 1.86 -6.41
CA VAL A 68 7.79 1.85 -7.87
C VAL A 68 9.01 1.32 -8.61
N ILE A 69 10.22 1.74 -8.24
CA ILE A 69 11.46 1.22 -8.84
C ILE A 69 11.58 -0.29 -8.62
N LEU A 70 11.36 -0.76 -7.40
CA LEU A 70 11.41 -2.19 -7.05
C LEU A 70 10.34 -2.99 -7.80
N ALA A 71 9.11 -2.49 -7.86
CA ALA A 71 8.00 -3.13 -8.53
C ALA A 71 8.23 -3.24 -10.04
N VAL A 72 8.66 -2.15 -10.69
CA VAL A 72 8.94 -2.14 -12.15
C VAL A 72 10.06 -3.09 -12.49
N THR A 73 11.21 -3.01 -11.80
CA THR A 73 12.34 -3.90 -12.06
C THR A 73 12.02 -5.36 -11.78
N GLY A 74 11.29 -5.64 -10.67
CA GLY A 74 10.86 -6.99 -10.32
C GLY A 74 9.84 -7.57 -11.30
N PHE A 75 8.84 -6.78 -11.71
CA PHE A 75 7.82 -7.20 -12.67
C PHE A 75 8.44 -7.48 -14.05
N LEU A 76 9.29 -6.58 -14.56
CA LEU A 76 9.97 -6.79 -15.85
C LEU A 76 10.81 -8.07 -15.83
N ALA A 77 11.56 -8.29 -14.75
CA ALA A 77 12.36 -9.50 -14.59
C ALA A 77 11.50 -10.78 -14.53
N ALA A 78 10.35 -10.71 -13.84
CA ALA A 78 9.47 -11.86 -13.65
C ALA A 78 8.70 -12.28 -14.91
N VAL A 79 8.35 -11.33 -15.77
CA VAL A 79 7.46 -11.56 -16.93
C VAL A 79 8.22 -11.65 -18.26
N PHE A 80 9.26 -10.82 -18.42
CA PHE A 80 9.92 -10.66 -19.72
C PHE A 80 11.37 -11.14 -19.77
N TYR A 81 11.97 -11.43 -18.62
CA TYR A 81 13.38 -11.82 -18.52
C TYR A 81 13.56 -13.02 -17.61
N ASP A 82 14.64 -13.77 -17.78
CA ASP A 82 14.99 -14.92 -16.93
C ASP A 82 15.58 -14.51 -15.56
N GLY A 83 15.21 -13.32 -15.07
CA GLY A 83 15.63 -12.78 -13.79
C GLY A 83 16.27 -11.39 -13.85
N LEU A 84 16.63 -10.87 -12.69
CA LEU A 84 17.29 -9.58 -12.56
C LEU A 84 18.76 -9.67 -12.95
N THR A 85 19.14 -8.98 -14.03
CA THR A 85 20.53 -8.92 -14.51
C THR A 85 20.97 -7.49 -14.81
N GLY A 86 22.26 -7.28 -14.94
CA GLY A 86 22.84 -6.00 -15.34
C GLY A 86 22.40 -4.82 -14.49
N TRP A 87 22.07 -3.72 -15.12
CA TRP A 87 21.66 -2.48 -14.46
C TRP A 87 20.34 -2.60 -13.67
N MET A 88 19.39 -3.41 -14.16
CA MET A 88 18.12 -3.65 -13.43
C MET A 88 18.37 -4.26 -12.04
N ARG A 89 19.28 -5.24 -11.96
CA ARG A 89 19.69 -5.84 -10.70
C ARG A 89 20.34 -4.82 -9.77
N ALA A 90 21.26 -4.00 -10.29
CA ALA A 90 21.92 -2.96 -9.51
C ALA A 90 20.91 -1.95 -8.93
N VAL A 91 20.00 -1.44 -9.76
CA VAL A 91 18.96 -0.50 -9.35
C VAL A 91 18.02 -1.12 -8.31
N HIS A 92 17.59 -2.37 -8.51
CA HIS A 92 16.73 -3.08 -7.56
C HIS A 92 17.40 -3.23 -6.18
N ILE A 93 18.67 -3.71 -6.17
CA ILE A 93 19.43 -3.92 -4.92
C ILE A 93 19.69 -2.60 -4.20
N VAL A 94 19.99 -1.51 -4.91
CA VAL A 94 20.22 -0.18 -4.30
C VAL A 94 18.91 0.43 -3.77
N SER A 95 17.79 0.20 -4.45
CA SER A 95 16.48 0.74 -4.02
C SER A 95 15.90 -0.02 -2.81
N ALA A 96 16.25 -1.29 -2.62
CA ALA A 96 15.71 -2.09 -1.53
C ALA A 96 16.00 -1.53 -0.12
N PRO A 97 17.25 -1.16 0.26
CA PRO A 97 17.51 -0.54 1.54
C PRO A 97 16.86 0.85 1.69
N VAL A 98 16.70 1.62 0.62
CA VAL A 98 15.98 2.90 0.65
C VAL A 98 14.51 2.68 0.99
N PHE A 99 13.86 1.72 0.33
CA PHE A 99 12.49 1.32 0.64
C PHE A 99 12.36 0.82 2.09
N ALA A 100 13.24 -0.07 2.53
CA ALA A 100 13.24 -0.61 3.88
C ALA A 100 13.38 0.49 4.95
N ALA A 101 14.34 1.40 4.78
CA ALA A 101 14.56 2.52 5.69
C ALA A 101 13.36 3.48 5.71
N SER A 102 12.84 3.87 4.54
CA SER A 102 11.68 4.77 4.47
C SER A 102 10.43 4.13 5.10
N LEU A 103 10.16 2.85 4.86
CA LEU A 103 9.04 2.14 5.48
C LEU A 103 9.20 1.99 7.00
N PHE A 104 10.42 1.80 7.49
CA PHE A 104 10.70 1.82 8.92
C PHE A 104 10.31 3.16 9.55
N PHE A 105 10.65 4.29 8.91
CA PHE A 105 10.23 5.61 9.38
C PHE A 105 8.71 5.80 9.26
N VAL A 106 8.05 5.31 8.21
CA VAL A 106 6.58 5.28 8.10
C VAL A 106 5.99 4.51 9.28
N ALA A 107 6.56 3.34 9.61
CA ALA A 107 6.08 2.53 10.73
C ALA A 107 6.24 3.26 12.07
N LEU A 108 7.38 3.88 12.34
CA LEU A 108 7.59 4.67 13.57
C LEU A 108 6.62 5.85 13.67
N THR A 109 6.30 6.48 12.55
CA THR A 109 5.49 7.71 12.52
C THR A 109 4.00 7.41 12.71
N TRP A 110 3.48 6.33 12.09
CA TRP A 110 2.04 6.09 12.00
C TRP A 110 1.54 4.85 12.76
N ALA A 111 2.42 4.05 13.38
CA ALA A 111 1.98 2.83 14.07
C ALA A 111 0.92 3.09 15.15
N GLN A 112 1.06 4.16 15.94
CA GLN A 112 0.09 4.50 16.98
C GLN A 112 -1.27 4.91 16.38
N ASP A 113 -1.26 5.73 15.33
CA ASP A 113 -2.49 6.14 14.61
C ASP A 113 -3.14 4.96 13.88
N CYS A 114 -2.36 3.93 13.54
CA CYS A 114 -2.81 2.71 12.88
C CYS A 114 -3.22 1.59 13.86
N CYS A 115 -3.24 1.83 15.18
CA CYS A 115 -3.86 0.92 16.13
C CYS A 115 -5.38 0.86 15.91
N PHE A 116 -5.93 -0.37 15.92
CA PHE A 116 -7.37 -0.56 15.75
C PHE A 116 -8.16 -0.08 16.95
N ALA A 117 -9.32 0.55 16.69
CA ALA A 117 -10.26 1.04 17.70
C ALA A 117 -11.64 0.39 17.49
N LYS A 118 -12.54 0.51 18.46
CA LYS A 118 -13.87 -0.13 18.39
C LYS A 118 -14.70 0.29 17.18
N TYR A 119 -14.58 1.52 16.72
CA TYR A 119 -15.29 2.03 15.55
C TYR A 119 -14.77 1.44 14.22
N ASP A 120 -13.54 0.89 14.20
CA ASP A 120 -13.00 0.26 12.99
C ASP A 120 -13.78 -1.00 12.60
N LEU A 121 -14.44 -1.67 13.55
CA LEU A 121 -15.32 -2.80 13.25
C LEU A 121 -16.54 -2.36 12.45
N GLN A 122 -17.15 -1.21 12.81
CA GLN A 122 -18.28 -0.65 12.07
C GLN A 122 -17.86 -0.30 10.65
N TRP A 123 -16.66 0.27 10.48
CA TRP A 123 -16.09 0.57 9.18
C TRP A 123 -15.88 -0.69 8.33
N ALA A 124 -15.37 -1.77 8.94
CA ALA A 124 -15.14 -3.04 8.26
C ALA A 124 -16.45 -3.70 7.83
N ILE A 125 -17.49 -3.69 8.69
CA ILE A 125 -18.81 -4.26 8.38
C ILE A 125 -19.48 -3.47 7.23
N ALA A 126 -19.35 -2.13 7.22
CA ALA A 126 -19.87 -1.28 6.15
C ALA A 126 -19.00 -1.30 4.89
N CYS A 127 -17.92 -2.12 4.85
CA CYS A 127 -16.95 -2.12 3.75
C CYS A 127 -16.48 -0.71 3.37
N GLY A 128 -16.33 0.19 4.36
CA GLY A 128 -15.88 1.56 4.16
C GLY A 128 -16.83 2.48 3.38
N GLY A 129 -18.06 2.08 3.17
CA GLY A 129 -19.02 2.82 2.33
C GLY A 129 -18.79 2.65 0.81
N TYR A 130 -17.79 1.90 0.38
CA TYR A 130 -17.39 1.78 -1.03
C TYR A 130 -18.44 1.12 -1.95
N PHE A 131 -19.40 0.39 -1.39
CA PHE A 131 -20.46 -0.28 -2.14
C PHE A 131 -21.81 0.47 -2.08
N GLY A 132 -21.78 1.77 -1.78
CA GLY A 132 -22.93 2.63 -1.60
C GLY A 132 -23.39 2.65 -0.13
N GLY A 133 -23.49 3.83 0.43
CA GLY A 133 -23.84 4.06 1.84
C GLY A 133 -23.10 5.26 2.41
N ASP A 134 -23.44 5.61 3.65
CA ASP A 134 -22.76 6.67 4.38
C ASP A 134 -21.37 6.19 4.82
N ASP A 135 -20.40 7.10 4.88
CA ASP A 135 -19.08 6.82 5.39
C ASP A 135 -19.15 6.47 6.88
N PRO A 136 -18.66 5.29 7.28
CA PRO A 136 -18.66 4.91 8.68
C PRO A 136 -17.61 5.70 9.48
N PRO A 137 -17.77 5.80 10.84
CA PRO A 137 -16.87 6.60 11.66
C PRO A 137 -15.41 6.14 11.53
N ALA A 138 -14.50 7.11 11.37
CA ALA A 138 -13.08 6.85 11.24
C ALA A 138 -12.22 7.88 11.99
N GLY A 139 -11.07 7.40 12.51
CA GLY A 139 -10.03 8.23 13.10
C GLY A 139 -9.16 8.94 12.05
N ARG A 140 -7.94 9.33 12.43
CA ARG A 140 -6.97 9.92 11.47
C ARG A 140 -6.73 9.00 10.26
N PHE A 141 -6.72 7.69 10.50
CA PHE A 141 -6.78 6.65 9.47
C PHE A 141 -8.04 5.82 9.66
N ASN A 142 -8.70 5.44 8.56
CA ASN A 142 -9.81 4.50 8.59
C ASN A 142 -9.31 3.05 8.69
N ALA A 143 -10.22 2.09 8.95
CA ALA A 143 -9.84 0.69 9.16
C ALA A 143 -9.15 0.07 7.94
N GLY A 144 -9.54 0.45 6.73
CA GLY A 144 -8.88 0.00 5.49
C GLY A 144 -7.44 0.50 5.39
N GLN A 145 -7.20 1.77 5.73
CA GLN A 145 -5.86 2.36 5.76
C GLN A 145 -4.97 1.73 6.85
N LYS A 146 -5.54 1.42 8.01
CA LYS A 146 -4.85 0.70 9.09
C LYS A 146 -4.50 -0.73 8.68
N GLY A 147 -5.45 -1.44 8.08
CA GLY A 147 -5.23 -2.78 7.53
C GLY A 147 -4.13 -2.78 6.46
N PHE A 148 -4.20 -1.86 5.51
CA PHE A 148 -3.17 -1.65 4.49
C PHE A 148 -1.80 -1.41 5.13
N PHE A 149 -1.70 -0.51 6.12
CA PHE A 149 -0.45 -0.20 6.81
C PHE A 149 0.20 -1.46 7.40
N TRP A 150 -0.53 -2.26 8.16
CA TRP A 150 0.01 -3.46 8.79
C TRP A 150 0.35 -4.56 7.77
N VAL A 151 -0.48 -4.73 6.76
CA VAL A 151 -0.23 -5.68 5.67
C VAL A 151 1.07 -5.32 4.94
N ILE A 152 1.27 -4.04 4.57
CA ILE A 152 2.50 -3.60 3.89
C ILE A 152 3.73 -3.76 4.77
N VAL A 153 3.66 -3.45 6.06
CA VAL A 153 4.78 -3.65 6.99
C VAL A 153 5.18 -5.14 7.05
N ILE A 154 4.20 -6.04 7.16
CA ILE A 154 4.46 -7.49 7.20
C ILE A 154 5.03 -8.00 5.87
N LEU A 155 4.42 -7.63 4.74
CA LEU A 155 4.86 -8.07 3.42
C LEU A 155 6.27 -7.56 3.10
N ALA A 156 6.57 -6.30 3.43
CA ALA A 156 7.89 -5.74 3.24
C ALA A 156 8.96 -6.44 4.11
N LEU A 157 8.62 -6.76 5.37
CA LEU A 157 9.50 -7.55 6.22
C LEU A 157 9.79 -8.94 5.61
N CYS A 158 8.77 -9.62 5.10
CA CYS A 158 8.93 -10.88 4.39
C CYS A 158 9.80 -10.73 3.13
N CYS A 159 9.64 -9.64 2.36
CA CYS A 159 10.47 -9.35 1.20
C CYS A 159 11.93 -9.07 1.59
N MET A 160 12.17 -8.33 2.68
CA MET A 160 13.52 -8.05 3.17
C MET A 160 14.22 -9.34 3.62
N VAL A 161 13.56 -10.15 4.45
CA VAL A 161 14.13 -11.41 4.95
C VAL A 161 14.42 -12.36 3.78
N SER A 162 13.48 -12.53 2.86
CA SER A 162 13.69 -13.39 1.69
C SER A 162 14.74 -12.83 0.73
N GLY A 163 14.83 -11.50 0.57
CA GLY A 163 15.88 -10.84 -0.21
C GLY A 163 17.29 -11.12 0.35
N VAL A 164 17.44 -11.01 1.66
CA VAL A 164 18.69 -11.39 2.34
C VAL A 164 18.97 -12.89 2.18
N GLY A 165 17.93 -13.75 2.31
CA GLY A 165 18.06 -15.20 2.12
C GLY A 165 18.54 -15.58 0.72
N MET A 166 18.13 -14.85 -0.32
CA MET A 166 18.65 -15.03 -1.68
C MET A 166 20.11 -14.58 -1.84
N ALA A 167 20.49 -13.47 -1.21
CA ALA A 167 21.83 -12.91 -1.31
C ALA A 167 22.86 -13.69 -0.48
N CYS A 168 22.42 -14.39 0.56
CA CYS A 168 23.30 -15.05 1.51
C CYS A 168 23.60 -16.50 1.09
N TRP A 169 24.72 -16.68 0.40
CA TRP A 169 25.21 -18.00 -0.05
C TRP A 169 25.45 -19.01 1.08
N LEU A 170 25.59 -18.56 2.32
CA LEU A 170 25.83 -19.41 3.51
C LEU A 170 24.63 -20.34 3.82
N PHE A 171 23.45 -20.03 3.35
CA PHE A 171 22.24 -20.82 3.65
C PHE A 171 22.01 -22.03 2.73
N GLY A 172 22.87 -22.23 1.73
CA GLY A 172 22.77 -23.32 0.76
C GLY A 172 21.66 -23.12 -0.28
N SER A 173 21.74 -23.92 -1.35
CA SER A 173 20.91 -23.71 -2.56
C SER A 173 19.41 -23.90 -2.33
N ILE A 174 18.99 -24.80 -1.45
CA ILE A 174 17.57 -25.06 -1.18
C ILE A 174 16.92 -23.83 -0.52
N LEU A 175 17.57 -23.26 0.51
CA LEU A 175 17.02 -22.09 1.20
C LEU A 175 17.01 -20.87 0.31
N GLN A 176 18.03 -20.69 -0.54
CA GLN A 176 18.04 -19.62 -1.55
C GLN A 176 16.87 -19.73 -2.53
N GLN A 177 16.56 -20.95 -3.00
CA GLN A 177 15.42 -21.16 -3.89
C GLN A 177 14.08 -20.95 -3.20
N ILE A 178 13.91 -21.38 -1.95
CA ILE A 178 12.72 -21.08 -1.16
C ILE A 178 12.58 -19.58 -0.98
N SER A 179 13.65 -18.88 -0.60
CA SER A 179 13.68 -17.42 -0.44
C SER A 179 13.30 -16.71 -1.73
N PHE A 180 13.76 -17.18 -2.88
CA PHE A 180 13.39 -16.65 -4.19
C PHE A 180 11.89 -16.80 -4.47
N GLN A 181 11.30 -17.97 -4.19
CA GLN A 181 9.85 -18.16 -4.35
C GLN A 181 9.06 -17.25 -3.40
N VAL A 182 9.43 -17.22 -2.11
CA VAL A 182 8.77 -16.36 -1.13
C VAL A 182 8.86 -14.90 -1.56
N HIS A 183 10.04 -14.43 -1.94
CA HIS A 183 10.25 -13.03 -2.35
C HIS A 183 9.31 -12.62 -3.47
N ARG A 184 9.23 -13.36 -4.55
CA ARG A 184 8.46 -12.98 -5.72
C ARG A 184 6.94 -13.10 -5.52
N TYR A 185 6.45 -14.15 -4.82
CA TYR A 185 5.03 -14.28 -4.54
C TYR A 185 4.55 -13.23 -3.53
N VAL A 186 5.35 -12.94 -2.50
CA VAL A 186 5.07 -11.86 -1.54
C VAL A 186 5.12 -10.51 -2.23
N SER A 187 6.10 -10.27 -3.11
CA SER A 187 6.19 -9.03 -3.89
C SER A 187 5.00 -8.84 -4.84
N LEU A 188 4.53 -9.92 -5.49
CA LEU A 188 3.32 -9.87 -6.33
C LEU A 188 2.10 -9.48 -5.49
N PHE A 189 1.91 -10.12 -4.34
CA PHE A 189 0.79 -9.77 -3.46
C PHE A 189 0.90 -8.33 -2.94
N MET A 190 2.11 -7.89 -2.58
CA MET A 190 2.35 -6.49 -2.18
C MET A 190 2.05 -5.51 -3.33
N LEU A 191 2.41 -5.84 -4.57
CA LEU A 191 2.09 -5.02 -5.74
C LEU A 191 0.56 -4.87 -5.90
N MET A 192 -0.20 -5.95 -5.79
CA MET A 192 -1.67 -5.91 -5.85
C MET A 192 -2.25 -5.04 -4.72
N VAL A 193 -1.82 -5.25 -3.48
CA VAL A 193 -2.28 -4.45 -2.33
C VAL A 193 -1.98 -2.96 -2.52
N VAL A 194 -0.82 -2.60 -3.07
CA VAL A 194 -0.47 -1.19 -3.36
C VAL A 194 -1.28 -0.65 -4.54
N THR A 195 -1.56 -1.44 -5.58
CA THR A 195 -2.42 -1.02 -6.71
C THR A 195 -3.84 -0.71 -6.22
N ALA A 196 -4.42 -1.56 -5.39
CA ALA A 196 -5.69 -1.30 -4.74
C ALA A 196 -5.66 -0.02 -3.89
N HIS A 197 -4.59 0.18 -3.09
CA HIS A 197 -4.41 1.41 -2.29
C HIS A 197 -4.34 2.67 -3.17
N ILE A 198 -3.61 2.63 -4.27
CA ILE A 198 -3.54 3.76 -5.21
C ILE A 198 -4.92 4.04 -5.79
N TYR A 199 -5.66 3.02 -6.23
CA TYR A 199 -7.01 3.18 -6.74
C TYR A 199 -7.94 3.83 -5.69
N LEU A 200 -7.98 3.29 -4.47
CA LEU A 200 -8.82 3.79 -3.39
C LEU A 200 -8.43 5.22 -2.96
N GLY A 201 -7.15 5.55 -2.95
CA GLY A 201 -6.64 6.87 -2.58
C GLY A 201 -6.65 7.92 -3.69
N THR A 202 -7.02 7.55 -4.93
CA THR A 202 -7.04 8.48 -6.07
C THR A 202 -8.40 8.56 -6.75
N PHE A 203 -8.80 7.48 -7.42
CA PHE A 203 -10.00 7.43 -8.26
C PHE A 203 -11.27 7.20 -7.46
N ALA A 204 -11.23 6.29 -6.47
CA ALA A 204 -12.40 5.99 -5.64
C ALA A 204 -12.73 7.11 -4.65
N ASN A 205 -11.72 7.82 -4.13
CA ASN A 205 -11.90 8.94 -3.19
C ASN A 205 -11.21 10.21 -3.71
N PRO A 206 -11.86 10.99 -4.58
CA PRO A 206 -11.31 12.23 -5.14
C PRO A 206 -10.98 13.24 -4.03
N GLY A 207 -9.81 13.88 -4.16
CA GLY A 207 -9.33 14.83 -3.15
C GLY A 207 -8.28 14.25 -2.19
N THR A 208 -8.21 12.91 -2.09
CA THR A 208 -7.30 12.26 -1.13
C THR A 208 -5.83 12.35 -1.53
N TRP A 209 -5.47 12.12 -2.80
CA TRP A 209 -4.06 12.15 -3.23
C TRP A 209 -3.41 13.54 -3.12
N GLN A 210 -4.19 14.61 -3.24
CA GLN A 210 -3.71 15.99 -3.08
C GLN A 210 -3.17 16.25 -1.67
N ILE A 211 -3.59 15.47 -0.68
CA ILE A 211 -3.13 15.60 0.70
C ILE A 211 -1.63 15.31 0.81
N ILE A 212 -1.13 14.36 0.03
CA ILE A 212 0.32 14.07 0.00
C ILE A 212 1.13 15.25 -0.55
N LEU A 213 0.56 16.02 -1.47
CA LEU A 213 1.24 17.20 -2.03
C LEU A 213 1.13 18.43 -1.12
N SER A 214 -0.06 18.69 -0.58
CA SER A 214 -0.35 19.91 0.20
C SER A 214 -0.16 19.75 1.71
N GLY A 215 -0.49 18.58 2.25
CA GLY A 215 -0.59 18.31 3.69
C GLY A 215 -1.93 18.69 4.29
N TYR A 216 -2.87 19.22 3.50
CA TYR A 216 -4.12 19.79 3.99
C TYR A 216 -5.35 19.12 3.38
N VAL A 217 -6.46 19.13 4.12
CA VAL A 217 -7.79 18.70 3.70
C VAL A 217 -8.83 19.80 3.98
N SER A 218 -9.99 19.72 3.31
CA SER A 218 -11.12 20.58 3.67
C SER A 218 -11.87 20.05 4.90
N PHE A 219 -12.57 20.93 5.62
CA PHE A 219 -13.38 20.53 6.76
C PHE A 219 -14.52 19.57 6.37
N PRO A 220 -15.27 19.79 5.28
CA PRO A 220 -16.29 18.84 4.84
C PRO A 220 -15.70 17.46 4.52
N TRP A 221 -14.55 17.42 3.85
CA TRP A 221 -13.85 16.16 3.56
C TRP A 221 -13.45 15.42 4.84
N ALA A 222 -12.84 16.13 5.81
CA ALA A 222 -12.42 15.56 7.09
C ALA A 222 -13.62 15.05 7.91
N LYS A 223 -14.72 15.81 7.92
CA LYS A 223 -15.94 15.44 8.63
C LYS A 223 -16.59 14.20 8.04
N HIS A 224 -16.57 14.08 6.72
CA HIS A 224 -17.19 12.95 6.01
C HIS A 224 -16.35 11.68 6.18
N HIS A 225 -15.10 11.70 5.75
CA HIS A 225 -14.26 10.50 5.71
C HIS A 225 -13.57 10.13 7.03
N HIS A 226 -13.46 11.08 7.99
CA HIS A 226 -12.72 10.93 9.24
C HIS A 226 -13.43 11.64 10.40
N SER A 227 -14.70 11.36 10.61
CA SER A 227 -15.59 12.05 11.55
C SER A 227 -15.04 12.09 12.98
N VAL A 228 -14.54 10.97 13.50
CA VAL A 228 -13.96 10.89 14.86
C VAL A 228 -12.69 11.74 15.00
N TRP A 229 -11.86 11.79 13.96
CA TRP A 229 -10.68 12.65 13.96
C TRP A 229 -11.06 14.13 13.86
N CYS A 230 -12.02 14.47 13.02
CA CYS A 230 -12.53 15.82 12.85
C CYS A 230 -13.11 16.39 14.15
N GLU A 231 -13.89 15.60 14.91
CA GLU A 231 -14.43 16.00 16.22
C GLU A 231 -13.33 16.26 17.26
N LYS A 232 -12.24 15.51 17.24
CA LYS A 232 -11.10 15.73 18.15
C LYS A 232 -10.42 17.08 17.88
N ILE A 233 -10.24 17.42 16.60
CA ILE A 233 -9.63 18.71 16.19
C ILE A 233 -10.52 19.88 16.59
N ASP A 234 -11.84 19.78 16.33
CA ASP A 234 -12.78 20.86 16.67
C ASP A 234 -12.85 21.12 18.19
N LYS A 235 -12.83 20.07 19.01
CA LYS A 235 -12.75 20.21 20.47
C LYS A 235 -11.44 20.83 20.95
N SER A 236 -10.30 20.49 20.33
CA SER A 236 -9.00 21.08 20.65
C SER A 236 -8.93 22.56 20.29
N SER A 237 -9.51 22.96 19.15
CA SER A 237 -9.52 24.36 18.71
C SER A 237 -10.42 25.27 19.56
N LYS A 238 -11.45 24.72 20.24
CA LYS A 238 -12.35 25.46 21.14
C LYS A 238 -11.82 25.55 22.58
N ALA A 239 -10.78 24.79 22.92
CA ALA A 239 -10.19 24.75 24.26
C ALA A 239 -9.01 25.75 24.43
N HIS A 240 -8.59 26.39 23.33
CA HIS A 240 -7.58 27.46 23.27
C HIS A 240 -8.21 28.77 22.81
#